data_567582b540e1dc8661fb7c0320fd33c8
#
_entry.id   567582b540e1dc8661fb7c0320fd33c8
#
_cell.length_a   1.000
_cell.length_b   1.000
_cell.length_c   1.000
_cell.angle_alpha   90.00
_cell.angle_beta   90.00
_cell.angle_gamma   90.00
#
_symmetry.space_group_name_H-M   'P 1'
#
loop_
_entity.id
_entity.type
_entity.pdbx_description
1 polymer ?
#
loop_
_entity_poly.entity_id
_entity_poly.type
_entity_poly.pdbx_seq_one_letter_code
_entity_poly.pdbx_strand_id
1 'polypeptide(L)'
;IMGGIAKDYEGLNIKDGPSPDPTKKPQLSPAKEAAGNMEKLIHDQLEDTSAITVLRHCLFEMALLGTGIIKGPFNYEKTKHKWEKGAEGEMEYTPESKLVPKIEAVSCWDFYPDPDATSIEDCEYAIQRHTLSRTQLRDLKNRPFFRKKAIAECLSMGTNYQARGFETALLDRENIDDLDKNRFEVLEYWGLMDKKLAEEAVKLKAIEDEFNAKIKANDEWNKEQQKSRE
;
A
#
# COMPACT_ATOMS: atom_id res chain seq x y z
N ILE A 1 14.18 -39.84 -11.85
CA ILE A 1 15.19 -39.51 -10.86
C ILE A 1 14.47 -39.00 -9.61
N MET A 2 13.81 -39.90 -8.89
CA MET A 2 13.23 -39.65 -7.57
C MET A 2 13.52 -40.87 -6.69
N GLY A 3 14.71 -40.94 -6.13
CA GLY A 3 15.10 -42.11 -5.37
C GLY A 3 16.34 -41.92 -4.50
N GLY A 4 16.56 -40.72 -3.94
CA GLY A 4 17.79 -40.46 -3.21
C GLY A 4 17.71 -39.77 -1.86
N ILE A 5 16.53 -39.35 -1.38
CA ILE A 5 16.45 -38.54 -0.14
C ILE A 5 15.87 -39.30 1.07
N ALA A 6 15.45 -40.54 0.90
CA ALA A 6 14.80 -41.31 2.00
C ALA A 6 15.74 -42.19 2.82
N LYS A 7 17.06 -42.20 2.57
CA LYS A 7 18.00 -43.13 3.26
C LYS A 7 18.81 -42.55 4.42
N ASP A 8 18.77 -41.25 4.64
CA ASP A 8 19.66 -40.62 5.65
C ASP A 8 19.02 -40.46 7.04
N TYR A 9 17.79 -40.89 7.26
CA TYR A 9 17.12 -40.77 8.56
C TYR A 9 17.09 -42.06 9.40
N GLU A 10 17.58 -43.20 8.88
CA GLU A 10 17.60 -44.45 9.64
C GLU A 10 18.79 -44.62 10.61
N GLY A 11 19.69 -43.64 10.71
CA GLY A 11 20.85 -43.69 11.58
C GLY A 11 20.77 -42.89 12.89
N LEU A 12 19.68 -42.18 13.16
CA LEU A 12 19.48 -41.48 14.42
C LEU A 12 18.90 -42.42 15.46
N ASN A 13 19.82 -43.08 16.19
CA ASN A 13 19.50 -43.87 17.36
C ASN A 13 18.91 -42.97 18.45
N ILE A 14 17.60 -42.77 18.42
CA ILE A 14 16.86 -42.08 19.49
C ILE A 14 16.92 -43.04 20.68
N LYS A 15 17.85 -42.79 21.58
CA LYS A 15 17.85 -43.45 22.88
C LYS A 15 16.52 -43.11 23.55
N ASP A 16 15.75 -44.15 23.85
CA ASP A 16 14.52 -44.05 24.61
C ASP A 16 14.81 -43.31 25.93
N GLY A 17 14.44 -42.01 25.91
CA GLY A 17 14.40 -41.22 27.15
C GLY A 17 13.29 -41.76 28.07
N PRO A 18 13.34 -41.50 29.35
CA PRO A 18 12.32 -41.94 30.29
C PRO A 18 10.94 -41.54 29.79
N SER A 19 10.00 -42.51 29.85
CA SER A 19 8.61 -42.36 29.45
C SER A 19 8.03 -41.02 29.92
N PRO A 20 7.46 -40.20 29.08
CA PRO A 20 6.97 -38.88 29.46
C PRO A 20 5.86 -39.04 30.52
N ASP A 21 6.01 -38.36 31.64
CA ASP A 21 5.05 -38.28 32.74
C ASP A 21 3.69 -37.81 32.17
N PRO A 22 2.58 -38.56 32.31
CA PRO A 22 1.29 -38.21 31.70
C PRO A 22 0.68 -36.92 32.23
N THR A 23 1.27 -36.34 33.28
CA THR A 23 0.84 -35.07 33.89
C THR A 23 1.60 -33.83 33.35
N LYS A 24 2.71 -34.02 32.61
CA LYS A 24 3.45 -32.91 32.00
C LYS A 24 3.01 -32.73 30.57
N LYS A 25 2.41 -31.57 30.31
CA LYS A 25 2.20 -31.14 28.92
C LYS A 25 3.54 -31.24 28.16
N PRO A 26 3.57 -31.86 26.97
CA PRO A 26 4.81 -31.98 26.21
C PRO A 26 5.41 -30.58 25.99
N GLN A 27 6.60 -30.36 26.56
CA GLN A 27 7.34 -29.13 26.31
C GLN A 27 7.73 -29.13 24.83
N LEU A 28 7.08 -28.27 24.07
CA LEU A 28 7.49 -28.04 22.69
C LEU A 28 8.94 -27.52 22.69
N SER A 29 9.74 -28.01 21.74
CA SER A 29 11.08 -27.43 21.56
C SER A 29 10.94 -25.93 21.24
N PRO A 30 11.86 -25.07 21.71
CA PRO A 30 11.80 -23.61 21.46
C PRO A 30 11.62 -23.26 19.98
N ALA A 31 12.20 -24.03 19.08
CA ALA A 31 12.04 -23.87 17.64
C ALA A 31 10.60 -24.15 17.17
N LYS A 32 9.94 -25.15 17.74
CA LYS A 32 8.55 -25.49 17.38
C LYS A 32 7.56 -24.46 17.94
N GLU A 33 7.85 -23.91 19.12
CA GLU A 33 7.07 -22.82 19.68
C GLU A 33 7.22 -21.53 18.87
N ALA A 34 8.44 -21.18 18.47
CA ALA A 34 8.72 -20.04 17.60
C ALA A 34 8.03 -20.20 16.23
N ALA A 35 8.06 -21.39 15.61
CA ALA A 35 7.37 -21.67 14.37
C ALA A 35 5.84 -21.52 14.50
N GLY A 36 5.25 -22.01 15.62
CA GLY A 36 3.82 -21.84 15.89
C GLY A 36 3.41 -20.38 16.11
N ASN A 37 4.27 -19.59 16.74
CA ASN A 37 4.02 -18.15 16.89
C ASN A 37 4.13 -17.40 15.57
N MET A 38 5.09 -17.77 14.72
CA MET A 38 5.22 -17.20 13.36
C MET A 38 4.02 -17.56 12.48
N GLU A 39 3.54 -18.79 12.52
CA GLU A 39 2.34 -19.23 11.80
C GLU A 39 1.12 -18.39 12.19
N LYS A 40 0.90 -18.17 13.47
CA LYS A 40 -0.19 -17.30 13.96
C LYS A 40 -0.04 -15.87 13.46
N LEU A 41 1.18 -15.31 13.56
CA LEU A 41 1.44 -13.95 13.10
C LEU A 41 1.16 -13.79 11.60
N ILE A 42 1.59 -14.74 10.78
CA ILE A 42 1.31 -14.74 9.34
C ILE A 42 -0.19 -14.83 9.08
N HIS A 43 -0.88 -15.69 9.82
CA HIS A 43 -2.33 -15.85 9.69
C HIS A 43 -3.07 -14.54 10.02
N ASP A 44 -2.74 -13.92 11.15
CA ASP A 44 -3.29 -12.64 11.56
C ASP A 44 -3.03 -11.52 10.52
N GLN A 45 -1.83 -11.50 9.94
CA GLN A 45 -1.48 -10.55 8.88
C GLN A 45 -2.28 -10.78 7.59
N LEU A 46 -2.50 -12.03 7.20
CA LEU A 46 -3.32 -12.38 6.04
C LEU A 46 -4.80 -12.01 6.24
N GLU A 47 -5.31 -12.16 7.45
CA GLU A 47 -6.67 -11.69 7.81
C GLU A 47 -6.75 -10.16 7.80
N ASP A 48 -5.81 -9.46 8.44
CA ASP A 48 -5.76 -7.99 8.50
C ASP A 48 -5.69 -7.36 7.10
N THR A 49 -5.00 -8.00 6.16
CA THR A 49 -4.89 -7.56 4.75
C THR A 49 -6.08 -7.96 3.88
N SER A 50 -7.00 -8.78 4.39
CA SER A 50 -8.06 -9.39 3.59
C SER A 50 -7.52 -10.14 2.35
N ALA A 51 -6.39 -10.82 2.52
CA ALA A 51 -5.63 -11.48 1.44
C ALA A 51 -6.49 -12.41 0.57
N ILE A 52 -7.41 -13.16 1.18
CA ILE A 52 -8.31 -14.09 0.48
C ILE A 52 -9.21 -13.33 -0.50
N THR A 53 -9.70 -12.14 -0.13
CA THR A 53 -10.55 -11.32 -1.01
C THR A 53 -9.75 -10.79 -2.20
N VAL A 54 -8.52 -10.31 -1.96
CA VAL A 54 -7.61 -9.83 -3.00
C VAL A 54 -7.25 -10.95 -3.98
N LEU A 55 -6.88 -12.13 -3.46
CA LEU A 55 -6.58 -13.31 -4.27
C LEU A 55 -7.78 -13.76 -5.12
N ARG A 56 -8.97 -13.76 -4.52
CA ARG A 56 -10.20 -14.13 -5.24
C ARG A 56 -10.48 -13.18 -6.40
N HIS A 57 -10.28 -11.88 -6.20
CA HIS A 57 -10.43 -10.88 -7.26
C HIS A 57 -9.38 -11.08 -8.37
N CYS A 58 -8.13 -11.29 -8.00
CA CYS A 58 -7.05 -11.55 -8.96
C CYS A 58 -7.30 -12.85 -9.77
N LEU A 59 -7.73 -13.93 -9.13
CA LEU A 59 -8.08 -15.17 -9.81
C LEU A 59 -9.27 -15.00 -10.76
N PHE A 60 -10.24 -14.18 -10.39
CA PHE A 60 -11.37 -13.86 -11.27
C PHE A 60 -10.92 -13.10 -12.51
N GLU A 61 -10.09 -12.05 -12.37
CA GLU A 61 -9.51 -11.34 -13.52
C GLU A 61 -8.65 -12.25 -14.38
N MET A 62 -7.84 -13.12 -13.77
CA MET A 62 -7.02 -14.10 -14.48
C MET A 62 -7.88 -15.08 -15.29
N ALA A 63 -8.99 -15.54 -14.75
CA ALA A 63 -9.91 -16.43 -15.47
C ALA A 63 -10.62 -15.72 -16.63
N LEU A 64 -10.91 -14.43 -16.48
CA LEU A 64 -11.65 -13.65 -17.47
C LEU A 64 -10.75 -13.09 -18.58
N LEU A 65 -9.58 -12.58 -18.22
CA LEU A 65 -8.68 -11.80 -19.09
C LEU A 65 -7.35 -12.51 -19.38
N GLY A 66 -7.13 -13.68 -18.74
CA GLY A 66 -5.89 -14.45 -18.88
C GLY A 66 -4.73 -13.94 -18.01
N THR A 67 -4.88 -12.78 -17.35
CA THR A 67 -3.82 -12.18 -16.53
C THR A 67 -4.38 -11.67 -15.22
N GLY A 68 -3.72 -11.99 -14.12
CA GLY A 68 -4.02 -11.48 -12.79
C GLY A 68 -2.78 -10.83 -12.19
N ILE A 69 -2.93 -9.63 -11.64
CA ILE A 69 -1.82 -8.83 -11.13
C ILE A 69 -2.05 -8.55 -9.65
N ILE A 70 -1.05 -8.84 -8.83
CA ILE A 70 -1.04 -8.54 -7.40
C ILE A 70 0.15 -7.64 -7.09
N LYS A 71 -0.10 -6.58 -6.35
CA LYS A 71 0.90 -5.65 -5.86
C LYS A 71 1.04 -5.80 -4.36
N GLY A 72 2.28 -5.88 -3.87
CA GLY A 72 2.59 -5.95 -2.44
C GLY A 72 3.51 -7.10 -2.07
N PRO A 73 3.75 -7.33 -0.76
CA PRO A 73 3.22 -6.54 0.36
C PRO A 73 3.90 -5.17 0.50
N PHE A 74 3.12 -4.17 0.89
CA PHE A 74 3.63 -2.84 1.22
C PHE A 74 3.00 -2.32 2.52
N ASN A 75 3.70 -1.43 3.21
CA ASN A 75 3.23 -0.88 4.46
C ASN A 75 2.14 0.17 4.21
N TYR A 76 1.01 0.00 4.85
CA TYR A 76 -0.13 0.90 4.80
C TYR A 76 -0.50 1.38 6.20
N GLU A 77 -0.73 2.68 6.32
CA GLU A 77 -1.18 3.29 7.56
C GLU A 77 -2.70 3.21 7.66
N LYS A 78 -3.18 2.37 8.59
CA LYS A 78 -4.61 2.18 8.86
C LYS A 78 -4.98 2.95 10.11
N THR A 79 -5.87 3.93 9.98
CA THR A 79 -6.41 4.66 11.12
C THR A 79 -7.58 3.87 11.73
N LYS A 80 -7.44 3.49 12.99
CA LYS A 80 -8.54 2.94 13.79
C LYS A 80 -9.24 4.06 14.51
N HIS A 81 -10.53 4.21 14.25
CA HIS A 81 -11.38 5.17 14.95
C HIS A 81 -11.81 4.58 16.28
N LYS A 82 -11.29 5.14 17.38
CA LYS A 82 -11.68 4.74 18.74
C LYS A 82 -12.39 5.89 19.42
N TRP A 83 -13.39 5.54 20.22
CA TRP A 83 -14.08 6.44 21.11
C TRP A 83 -13.82 5.95 22.52
N GLU A 84 -13.13 6.73 23.33
CA GLU A 84 -12.80 6.41 24.71
C GLU A 84 -13.59 7.32 25.65
N LYS A 85 -13.96 6.79 26.83
CA LYS A 85 -14.58 7.64 27.86
C LYS A 85 -13.50 8.49 28.52
N GLY A 86 -13.58 9.79 28.36
CA GLY A 86 -12.77 10.75 29.07
C GLY A 86 -13.05 10.75 30.58
N ALA A 87 -12.20 11.42 31.35
CA ALA A 87 -12.26 11.47 32.81
C ALA A 87 -13.60 12.03 33.35
N GLU A 88 -14.32 12.84 32.58
CA GLU A 88 -15.61 13.46 32.94
C GLU A 88 -16.81 12.68 32.37
N GLY A 89 -16.59 11.50 31.79
CA GLY A 89 -17.65 10.66 31.23
C GLY A 89 -18.09 11.01 29.81
N GLU A 90 -17.48 12.03 29.20
CA GLU A 90 -17.67 12.36 27.79
C GLU A 90 -16.94 11.39 26.87
N MET A 91 -17.47 11.18 25.65
CA MET A 91 -16.84 10.32 24.65
C MET A 91 -15.83 11.15 23.84
N GLU A 92 -14.55 10.86 24.04
CA GLU A 92 -13.45 11.49 23.31
C GLU A 92 -13.03 10.64 22.10
N TYR A 93 -12.87 11.30 20.97
CA TYR A 93 -12.43 10.64 19.73
C TYR A 93 -10.91 10.60 19.67
N THR A 94 -10.32 9.42 19.84
CA THR A 94 -8.88 9.17 19.78
C THR A 94 -8.54 8.26 18.60
N PRO A 95 -8.20 8.84 17.42
CA PRO A 95 -7.76 8.03 16.28
C PRO A 95 -6.38 7.44 16.56
N GLU A 96 -6.27 6.11 16.45
CA GLU A 96 -5.01 5.38 16.54
C GLU A 96 -4.54 4.97 15.15
N SER A 97 -3.34 5.37 14.75
CA SER A 97 -2.73 4.98 13.49
C SER A 97 -1.86 3.75 13.69
N LYS A 98 -2.13 2.68 12.93
CA LYS A 98 -1.35 1.43 12.95
C LYS A 98 -0.82 1.15 11.54
N LEU A 99 0.47 0.84 11.46
CA LEU A 99 1.09 0.35 10.24
C LEU A 99 0.74 -1.13 10.04
N VAL A 100 0.10 -1.45 8.93
CA VAL A 100 -0.27 -2.83 8.58
C VAL A 100 0.24 -3.17 7.18
N PRO A 101 0.64 -4.42 6.91
CA PRO A 101 0.93 -4.84 5.56
C PRO A 101 -0.35 -4.81 4.72
N LYS A 102 -0.23 -4.42 3.46
CA LYS A 102 -1.34 -4.42 2.50
C LYS A 102 -0.91 -5.12 1.22
N ILE A 103 -1.81 -5.90 0.65
CA ILE A 103 -1.74 -6.41 -0.72
C ILE A 103 -2.93 -5.88 -1.51
N GLU A 104 -2.76 -5.69 -2.79
CA GLU A 104 -3.76 -5.09 -3.66
C GLU A 104 -3.83 -5.84 -4.99
N ALA A 105 -5.04 -6.13 -5.47
CA ALA A 105 -5.23 -6.60 -6.83
C ALA A 105 -5.24 -5.38 -7.76
N VAL A 106 -4.44 -5.44 -8.80
CA VAL A 106 -4.34 -4.38 -9.81
C VAL A 106 -5.02 -4.87 -11.07
N SER A 107 -5.98 -4.08 -11.57
CA SER A 107 -6.63 -4.43 -12.83
C SER A 107 -5.65 -4.38 -13.98
N CYS A 108 -5.69 -5.37 -14.87
CA CYS A 108 -4.83 -5.40 -16.05
C CYS A 108 -5.06 -4.21 -17.00
N TRP A 109 -6.21 -3.53 -16.91
CA TRP A 109 -6.51 -2.30 -17.66
C TRP A 109 -5.80 -1.06 -17.13
N ASP A 110 -5.32 -1.12 -15.90
CA ASP A 110 -4.64 -0.01 -15.22
C ASP A 110 -3.14 -0.30 -14.99
N PHE A 111 -2.64 -1.37 -15.60
CA PHE A 111 -1.24 -1.79 -15.47
C PHE A 111 -0.55 -1.76 -16.83
N TYR A 112 0.51 -1.01 -16.93
CA TYR A 112 1.30 -0.81 -18.14
C TYR A 112 2.75 -1.20 -17.87
N PRO A 113 3.10 -2.47 -18.12
CA PRO A 113 4.49 -2.93 -18.03
C PRO A 113 5.29 -2.45 -19.23
N ASP A 114 6.59 -2.60 -19.15
CA ASP A 114 7.50 -2.39 -20.28
C ASP A 114 7.11 -3.29 -21.47
N PRO A 115 6.82 -2.74 -22.65
CA PRO A 115 6.39 -3.52 -23.80
C PRO A 115 7.48 -4.44 -24.37
N ASP A 116 8.76 -4.15 -24.10
CA ASP A 116 9.88 -4.94 -24.60
C ASP A 116 10.23 -6.13 -23.68
N ALA A 117 9.68 -6.15 -22.47
CA ALA A 117 9.93 -7.22 -21.49
C ALA A 117 9.04 -8.44 -21.74
N THR A 118 9.61 -9.63 -21.56
CA THR A 118 8.88 -10.91 -21.65
C THR A 118 8.31 -11.36 -20.31
N SER A 119 8.89 -10.90 -19.20
CA SER A 119 8.47 -11.19 -17.83
C SER A 119 8.54 -9.94 -16.97
N ILE A 120 7.88 -9.95 -15.81
CA ILE A 120 7.92 -8.84 -14.86
C ILE A 120 9.34 -8.61 -14.30
N GLU A 121 10.16 -9.65 -14.26
CA GLU A 121 11.53 -9.61 -13.76
C GLU A 121 12.47 -8.88 -14.72
N ASP A 122 12.16 -8.91 -16.02
CA ASP A 122 12.93 -8.27 -17.08
C ASP A 122 12.46 -6.83 -17.35
N CYS A 123 11.35 -6.39 -16.71
CA CYS A 123 10.82 -5.05 -16.90
C CYS A 123 11.78 -3.98 -16.35
N GLU A 124 12.13 -3.00 -17.17
CA GLU A 124 12.82 -1.80 -16.69
C GLU A 124 11.88 -0.90 -15.88
N TYR A 125 10.60 -0.90 -16.26
CA TYR A 125 9.57 -0.15 -15.55
C TYR A 125 8.20 -0.81 -15.63
N ALA A 126 7.35 -0.44 -14.70
CA ALA A 126 5.91 -0.71 -14.74
C ALA A 126 5.16 0.53 -14.26
N ILE A 127 4.06 0.86 -14.92
CA ILE A 127 3.23 2.00 -14.56
C ILE A 127 1.87 1.50 -14.14
N GLN A 128 1.40 1.95 -12.98
CA GLN A 128 0.05 1.73 -12.52
C GLN A 128 -0.75 3.04 -12.60
N ARG A 129 -1.94 2.96 -13.19
CA ARG A 129 -2.87 4.07 -13.27
C ARG A 129 -3.84 4.04 -12.10
N HIS A 130 -3.99 5.15 -11.41
CA HIS A 130 -4.95 5.34 -10.34
C HIS A 130 -5.97 6.40 -10.75
N THR A 131 -7.23 6.11 -10.46
CA THR A 131 -8.33 7.06 -10.68
C THR A 131 -8.80 7.60 -9.34
N LEU A 132 -8.41 8.83 -9.01
CA LEU A 132 -8.64 9.46 -7.72
C LEU A 132 -9.77 10.49 -7.76
N SER A 133 -10.52 10.57 -6.68
CA SER A 133 -11.45 11.68 -6.47
C SER A 133 -10.68 12.95 -6.05
N ARG A 134 -11.32 14.10 -6.15
CA ARG A 134 -10.75 15.38 -5.71
C ARG A 134 -10.36 15.37 -4.24
N THR A 135 -11.12 14.69 -3.41
CA THR A 135 -10.83 14.53 -1.97
C THR A 135 -9.59 13.68 -1.75
N GLN A 136 -9.52 12.52 -2.41
CA GLN A 136 -8.35 11.64 -2.32
C GLN A 136 -7.06 12.31 -2.80
N LEU A 137 -7.13 13.07 -3.91
CA LEU A 137 -5.98 13.83 -4.40
C LEU A 137 -5.56 14.93 -3.40
N ARG A 138 -6.52 15.56 -2.73
CA ARG A 138 -6.25 16.57 -1.69
C ARG A 138 -5.60 15.93 -0.46
N ASP A 139 -6.01 14.72 -0.09
CA ASP A 139 -5.44 13.99 1.05
C ASP A 139 -3.98 13.59 0.81
N LEU A 140 -3.59 13.34 -0.43
CA LEU A 140 -2.19 13.12 -0.79
C LEU A 140 -1.29 14.32 -0.45
N LYS A 141 -1.83 15.53 -0.45
CA LYS A 141 -1.10 16.75 -0.05
C LYS A 141 -0.58 16.70 1.39
N ASN A 142 -1.25 15.94 2.25
CA ASN A 142 -0.88 15.79 3.66
C ASN A 142 0.20 14.73 3.89
N ARG A 143 0.51 13.92 2.88
CA ARG A 143 1.52 12.88 2.98
C ARG A 143 2.93 13.42 2.75
N PRO A 144 3.95 12.91 3.47
CA PRO A 144 5.31 13.47 3.47
C PRO A 144 6.04 13.36 2.13
N PHE A 145 5.64 12.45 1.24
CA PHE A 145 6.37 12.18 -0.01
C PHE A 145 5.79 12.91 -1.24
N PHE A 146 4.72 13.67 -1.08
CA PHE A 146 4.07 14.36 -2.19
C PHE A 146 4.37 15.87 -2.18
N ARG A 147 4.59 16.43 -3.38
CA ARG A 147 4.82 17.86 -3.56
C ARG A 147 3.49 18.61 -3.50
N LYS A 148 3.30 19.37 -2.42
CA LYS A 148 2.06 20.11 -2.15
C LYS A 148 1.70 21.10 -3.25
N LYS A 149 2.71 21.76 -3.85
CA LYS A 149 2.53 22.71 -4.94
C LYS A 149 2.01 22.03 -6.21
N ALA A 150 2.62 20.92 -6.59
CA ALA A 150 2.20 20.16 -7.78
C ALA A 150 0.75 19.65 -7.65
N ILE A 151 0.37 19.15 -6.47
CA ILE A 151 -1.02 18.72 -6.22
C ILE A 151 -1.99 19.92 -6.32
N ALA A 152 -1.61 21.09 -5.79
CA ALA A 152 -2.44 22.29 -5.88
C ALA A 152 -2.62 22.75 -7.34
N GLU A 153 -1.58 22.66 -8.16
CA GLU A 153 -1.62 22.94 -9.58
C GLU A 153 -2.55 21.96 -10.32
N CYS A 154 -2.41 20.66 -10.07
CA CYS A 154 -3.31 19.65 -10.64
C CYS A 154 -4.77 19.90 -10.27
N LEU A 155 -5.06 20.26 -9.01
CA LEU A 155 -6.41 20.57 -8.56
C LEU A 155 -6.99 21.83 -9.22
N SER A 156 -6.14 22.80 -9.64
CA SER A 156 -6.55 24.02 -10.34
C SER A 156 -6.76 23.81 -11.82
N MET A 157 -6.02 22.88 -12.45
CA MET A 157 -6.16 22.55 -13.87
C MET A 157 -7.48 21.84 -14.20
N GLY A 158 -8.10 21.20 -13.20
CA GLY A 158 -9.32 20.44 -13.38
C GLY A 158 -9.06 18.93 -13.57
N THR A 159 -10.12 18.22 -13.86
CA THR A 159 -10.08 16.75 -14.04
C THR A 159 -9.47 16.38 -15.38
N ASN A 160 -8.65 15.33 -15.38
CA ASN A 160 -7.94 14.82 -16.56
C ASN A 160 -8.25 13.34 -16.85
N TYR A 161 -9.41 12.87 -16.40
CA TYR A 161 -9.80 11.49 -16.63
C TYR A 161 -9.97 11.20 -18.13
N GLN A 162 -9.32 10.13 -18.57
CA GLN A 162 -9.50 9.58 -19.92
C GLN A 162 -10.24 8.24 -19.80
N ALA A 163 -11.33 8.10 -20.56
CA ALA A 163 -12.08 6.85 -20.59
C ALA A 163 -11.19 5.72 -21.14
N ARG A 164 -11.31 4.54 -20.54
CA ARG A 164 -10.61 3.35 -21.02
C ARG A 164 -11.22 2.91 -22.36
N GLY A 165 -10.43 2.22 -23.19
CA GLY A 165 -10.90 1.77 -24.50
C GLY A 165 -12.19 0.96 -24.45
N PHE A 166 -12.39 0.11 -23.45
CA PHE A 166 -13.63 -0.65 -23.29
C PHE A 166 -14.80 0.24 -22.79
N GLU A 167 -14.52 1.26 -21.98
CA GLU A 167 -15.53 2.22 -21.55
C GLU A 167 -16.00 3.06 -22.74
N THR A 168 -15.08 3.52 -23.59
CA THR A 168 -15.42 4.23 -24.83
C THR A 168 -16.30 3.37 -25.74
N ALA A 169 -15.95 2.10 -25.92
CA ALA A 169 -16.76 1.18 -26.73
C ALA A 169 -18.17 0.93 -26.14
N LEU A 170 -18.32 0.95 -24.81
CA LEU A 170 -19.63 0.86 -24.17
C LEU A 170 -20.43 2.15 -24.33
N LEU A 171 -19.78 3.30 -24.20
CA LEU A 171 -20.41 4.62 -24.38
C LEU A 171 -20.92 4.82 -25.79
N ASP A 172 -20.11 4.45 -26.78
CA ASP A 172 -20.48 4.50 -28.20
C ASP A 172 -21.69 3.62 -28.50
N ARG A 173 -21.77 2.45 -27.87
CA ARG A 173 -22.89 1.52 -28.01
C ARG A 173 -24.19 2.06 -27.40
N GLU A 174 -24.09 2.80 -26.30
CA GLU A 174 -25.23 3.33 -25.55
C GLU A 174 -25.60 4.77 -25.96
N ASN A 175 -24.90 5.38 -26.94
CA ASN A 175 -25.07 6.79 -27.35
C ASN A 175 -24.96 7.78 -26.16
N ILE A 176 -24.04 7.52 -25.23
CA ILE A 176 -23.77 8.42 -24.10
C ILE A 176 -22.60 9.31 -24.49
N ASP A 177 -22.85 10.58 -24.70
CA ASP A 177 -21.89 11.53 -25.28
C ASP A 177 -20.73 11.91 -24.35
N ASP A 178 -20.85 11.77 -23.03
CA ASP A 178 -19.73 12.06 -22.14
C ASP A 178 -19.91 11.47 -20.74
N LEU A 179 -18.96 10.69 -20.29
CA LEU A 179 -18.85 10.27 -18.90
C LEU A 179 -17.85 11.19 -18.20
N ASP A 180 -18.29 12.42 -17.88
CA ASP A 180 -17.49 13.29 -17.02
C ASP A 180 -17.41 12.69 -15.60
N LYS A 181 -16.48 11.77 -15.43
CA LYS A 181 -16.26 11.09 -14.15
C LYS A 181 -15.63 12.01 -13.11
N ASN A 182 -15.52 13.30 -13.29
CA ASN A 182 -14.93 14.23 -12.32
C ASN A 182 -13.81 13.59 -11.48
N ARG A 183 -12.88 12.91 -12.17
CA ARG A 183 -11.79 12.13 -11.59
C ARG A 183 -10.44 12.64 -12.07
N PHE A 184 -9.43 12.40 -11.25
CA PHE A 184 -8.04 12.68 -11.57
C PHE A 184 -7.31 11.37 -11.85
N GLU A 185 -6.59 11.36 -12.93
CA GLU A 185 -5.72 10.26 -13.31
C GLU A 185 -4.32 10.51 -12.75
N VAL A 186 -3.82 9.56 -11.97
CA VAL A 186 -2.50 9.61 -11.36
C VAL A 186 -1.74 8.36 -11.77
N LEU A 187 -0.57 8.55 -12.34
CA LEU A 187 0.32 7.46 -12.75
C LEU A 187 1.36 7.22 -11.67
N GLU A 188 1.45 5.99 -11.21
CA GLU A 188 2.47 5.51 -10.30
C GLU A 188 3.52 4.75 -11.09
N TYR A 189 4.75 5.22 -11.06
CA TYR A 189 5.87 4.63 -11.79
C TYR A 189 6.72 3.77 -10.83
N TRP A 190 6.99 2.55 -11.25
CA TRP A 190 7.88 1.60 -10.60
C TRP A 190 8.96 1.20 -11.60
N GLY A 191 10.21 1.43 -11.28
CA GLY A 191 11.28 1.07 -12.21
C GLY A 191 12.60 1.75 -11.88
N LEU A 192 13.56 1.56 -12.76
CA LEU A 192 14.86 2.19 -12.68
C LEU A 192 14.72 3.69 -12.97
N MET A 193 15.34 4.50 -12.15
CA MET A 193 15.40 5.95 -12.32
C MET A 193 16.85 6.39 -12.38
N ASP A 194 17.15 7.35 -13.27
CA ASP A 194 18.48 7.95 -13.31
C ASP A 194 18.79 8.59 -11.95
N LYS A 195 19.96 8.22 -11.40
CA LYS A 195 20.43 8.72 -10.10
C LYS A 195 20.44 10.23 -10.02
N LYS A 196 20.81 10.93 -11.10
CA LYS A 196 20.82 12.39 -11.16
C LYS A 196 19.42 12.98 -10.99
N LEU A 197 18.43 12.42 -11.68
CA LEU A 197 17.02 12.84 -11.54
C LEU A 197 16.50 12.59 -10.12
N ALA A 198 16.84 11.46 -9.51
CA ALA A 198 16.47 11.16 -8.14
C ALA A 198 17.11 12.14 -7.14
N GLU A 199 18.40 12.46 -7.30
CA GLU A 199 19.09 13.44 -6.46
C GLU A 199 18.52 14.86 -6.62
N GLU A 200 18.17 15.27 -7.84
CA GLU A 200 17.53 16.56 -8.09
C GLU A 200 16.14 16.64 -7.45
N ALA A 201 15.35 15.58 -7.54
CA ALA A 201 14.04 15.52 -6.92
C ALA A 201 14.12 15.64 -5.39
N VAL A 202 15.10 14.99 -4.76
CA VAL A 202 15.35 15.09 -3.31
C VAL A 202 15.78 16.51 -2.92
N LYS A 203 16.69 17.14 -3.69
CA LYS A 203 17.13 18.52 -3.45
C LYS A 203 15.99 19.52 -3.57
N LEU A 204 15.14 19.40 -4.61
CA LEU A 204 13.98 20.26 -4.80
C LEU A 204 12.99 20.13 -3.64
N LYS A 205 12.78 18.91 -3.15
CA LYS A 205 11.91 18.68 -1.99
C LYS A 205 12.46 19.32 -0.73
N ALA A 206 13.76 19.18 -0.47
CA ALA A 206 14.41 19.81 0.69
C ALA A 206 14.26 21.33 0.69
N ILE A 207 14.45 21.97 -0.48
CA ILE A 207 14.26 23.42 -0.66
C ILE A 207 12.80 23.82 -0.40
N GLU A 208 11.84 23.03 -0.89
CA GLU A 208 10.41 23.28 -0.68
C GLU A 208 10.02 23.16 0.82
N ASP A 209 10.57 22.16 1.51
CA ASP A 209 10.34 21.96 2.94
C ASP A 209 10.94 23.10 3.79
N GLU A 210 12.15 23.58 3.46
CA GLU A 210 12.75 24.75 4.10
C GLU A 210 11.94 26.03 3.88
N PHE A 211 11.44 26.23 2.66
CA PHE A 211 10.61 27.39 2.34
C PHE A 211 9.30 27.37 3.11
N ASN A 212 8.64 26.22 3.17
CA ASN A 212 7.41 26.02 3.94
C ASN A 212 7.62 26.23 5.45
N ALA A 213 8.76 25.80 5.98
CA ALA A 213 9.12 26.05 7.38
C ALA A 213 9.30 27.54 7.67
N LYS A 214 9.94 28.29 6.78
CA LYS A 214 10.09 29.76 6.89
C LYS A 214 8.75 30.49 6.82
N ILE A 215 7.83 30.06 5.95
CA ILE A 215 6.46 30.65 5.89
C ILE A 215 5.74 30.42 7.21
N LYS A 216 5.76 29.20 7.76
CA LYS A 216 5.10 28.91 9.03
C LYS A 216 5.67 29.76 10.18
N ALA A 217 6.99 29.86 10.27
CA ALA A 217 7.64 30.69 11.29
C ALA A 217 7.24 32.15 11.17
N ASN A 218 7.11 32.68 9.95
CA ASN A 218 6.66 34.07 9.70
C ASN A 218 5.19 34.26 10.07
N ASP A 219 4.33 33.32 9.79
CA ASP A 219 2.91 33.35 10.16
C ASP A 219 2.72 33.29 11.69
N GLU A 220 3.50 32.47 12.37
CA GLU A 220 3.51 32.41 13.84
C GLU A 220 3.97 33.73 14.45
N TRP A 221 5.06 34.29 13.94
CA TRP A 221 5.56 35.60 14.36
C TRP A 221 4.50 36.72 14.16
N ASN A 222 3.84 36.74 13.01
CA ASN A 222 2.78 37.74 12.73
C ASN A 222 1.59 37.56 13.69
N LYS A 223 1.19 36.35 14.03
CA LYS A 223 0.14 36.08 15.02
C LYS A 223 0.53 36.54 16.43
N GLU A 224 1.77 36.38 16.84
CA GLU A 224 2.28 36.85 18.13
C GLU A 224 2.30 38.37 18.17
N GLN A 225 2.70 39.05 17.09
CA GLN A 225 2.69 40.51 16.98
C GLN A 225 1.26 41.06 17.02
N GLN A 226 0.29 40.39 16.47
CA GLN A 226 -1.13 40.76 16.55
C GLN A 226 -1.65 40.66 17.99
N LYS A 227 -1.35 39.55 18.68
CA LYS A 227 -1.75 39.34 20.08
C LYS A 227 -1.11 40.34 21.08
N SER A 228 0.07 40.86 20.76
CA SER A 228 0.75 41.83 21.62
C SER A 228 0.28 43.26 21.37
N ARG A 229 -0.59 43.50 20.38
CA ARG A 229 -1.19 44.80 20.06
C ARG A 229 -2.64 44.95 20.55
N GLU A 230 -3.25 43.83 20.94
CA GLU A 230 -4.53 43.78 21.66
C GLU A 230 -4.29 43.86 23.19
#